data_ede59106090c34c25b1e90ccf712c70d
#
_entry.id   ede59106090c34c25b1e90ccf712c70d
#
_cell.length_a   1.000
_cell.length_b   1.000
_cell.length_c   1.000
_cell.angle_alpha   90.00
_cell.angle_beta   90.00
_cell.angle_gamma   90.00
#
_symmetry.space_group_name_H-M   'P 1'
#
loop_
_entity.id
_entity.type
_entity.pdbx_description
1 polymer ?
#
loop_
_entity_poly.entity_id
_entity_poly.type
_entity_poly.pdbx_seq_one_letter_code
_entity_poly.pdbx_strand_id
1 'polypeptide(L)'
;MKKHSKRLLTVAALVTTTTATIHIINKVIAASACLKEMLDTDVRNYYHWRFGDIYYTRKGKGSPILLIHDMLPGGSGYEWNKIEDDLAMEHTVYI
;
A
#
# COMPACT_ATOMS: atom_id res chain seq x y z
N MET A 1 41.98 21.12 -26.65
CA MET A 1 40.58 21.62 -26.57
C MET A 1 39.55 20.55 -26.94
N LYS A 2 39.68 19.89 -28.07
CA LYS A 2 38.68 18.85 -28.47
C LYS A 2 38.53 17.67 -27.49
N LYS A 3 39.58 17.29 -26.76
CA LYS A 3 39.58 16.17 -25.81
C LYS A 3 38.82 16.49 -24.51
N HIS A 4 38.90 17.73 -24.03
CA HIS A 4 38.15 18.19 -22.85
C HIS A 4 36.65 18.36 -23.14
N SER A 5 36.30 18.85 -24.31
CA SER A 5 34.93 18.99 -24.75
C SER A 5 34.18 17.64 -24.85
N LYS A 6 34.85 16.61 -25.39
CA LYS A 6 34.30 15.26 -25.46
C LYS A 6 34.09 14.65 -24.07
N ARG A 7 35.03 14.84 -23.13
CA ARG A 7 34.85 14.38 -21.74
C ARG A 7 33.70 15.06 -21.02
N LEU A 8 33.56 16.38 -21.22
CA LEU A 8 32.45 17.12 -20.65
C LEU A 8 31.07 16.63 -21.18
N LEU A 9 30.99 16.39 -22.48
CA LEU A 9 29.78 15.85 -23.10
C LEU A 9 29.46 14.45 -22.59
N THR A 10 30.46 13.60 -22.41
CA THR A 10 30.24 12.25 -21.86
C THR A 10 29.74 12.30 -20.41
N VAL A 11 30.35 13.14 -19.59
CA VAL A 11 29.91 13.34 -18.19
C VAL A 11 28.49 13.90 -18.14
N ALA A 12 28.16 14.89 -18.94
CA ALA A 12 26.83 15.45 -19.01
C ALA A 12 25.79 14.42 -19.47
N ALA A 13 26.13 13.59 -20.46
CA ALA A 13 25.25 12.51 -20.92
C ALA A 13 25.02 11.45 -19.83
N LEU A 14 26.04 11.06 -19.07
CA LEU A 14 25.93 10.12 -17.96
C LEU A 14 25.07 10.67 -16.83
N VAL A 15 25.25 11.92 -16.44
CA VAL A 15 24.44 12.56 -15.40
C VAL A 15 22.96 12.64 -15.82
N THR A 16 22.69 13.06 -17.06
CA THR A 16 21.33 13.14 -17.60
C THR A 16 20.66 11.77 -17.66
N THR A 17 21.36 10.74 -18.10
CA THR A 17 20.83 9.37 -18.16
C THR A 17 20.53 8.83 -16.76
N THR A 18 21.40 9.04 -15.77
CA THR A 18 21.19 8.63 -14.39
C THR A 18 19.97 9.34 -13.78
N THR A 19 19.83 10.64 -13.97
CA THR A 19 18.68 11.41 -13.48
C THR A 19 17.38 10.93 -14.11
N ALA A 20 17.36 10.68 -15.41
CA ALA A 20 16.18 10.15 -16.11
C ALA A 20 15.80 8.75 -15.60
N THR A 21 16.76 7.88 -15.34
CA THR A 21 16.53 6.54 -14.79
C THR A 21 15.93 6.61 -13.39
N ILE A 22 16.45 7.45 -12.50
CA ILE A 22 15.91 7.66 -11.15
C ILE A 22 14.47 8.17 -11.23
N HIS A 23 14.19 9.12 -12.11
CA HIS A 23 12.85 9.67 -12.30
C HIS A 23 11.85 8.61 -12.78
N ILE A 24 12.22 7.76 -13.72
CA ILE A 24 11.39 6.64 -14.20
C ILE A 24 11.14 5.64 -13.07
N ILE A 25 12.17 5.25 -12.31
CA ILE A 25 12.03 4.34 -11.17
C ILE A 25 11.06 4.92 -10.14
N ASN A 26 11.20 6.19 -9.78
CA ASN A 26 10.31 6.85 -8.84
C ASN A 26 8.85 6.89 -9.34
N LYS A 27 8.64 7.14 -10.64
CA LYS A 27 7.29 7.08 -11.22
C LYS A 27 6.69 5.68 -11.20
N VAL A 28 7.48 4.65 -11.48
CA VAL A 28 7.03 3.26 -11.42
C VAL A 28 6.68 2.86 -9.98
N ILE A 29 7.48 3.24 -9.00
CA ILE A 29 7.20 2.99 -7.59
C ILE A 29 5.91 3.70 -7.16
N ALA A 30 5.75 4.96 -7.50
CA ALA A 30 4.55 5.73 -7.18
C ALA A 30 3.30 5.14 -7.85
N ALA A 31 3.38 4.77 -9.13
CA ALA A 31 2.28 4.10 -9.84
C ALA A 31 1.94 2.74 -9.23
N SER A 32 2.95 1.95 -8.83
CA SER A 32 2.75 0.67 -8.16
C SER A 32 2.09 0.83 -6.80
N ALA A 33 2.44 1.87 -6.05
CA ALA A 33 1.80 2.21 -4.78
C ALA A 33 0.33 2.63 -4.96
N CYS A 34 0.04 3.38 -6.03
CA CYS A 34 -1.33 3.80 -6.37
C CYS A 34 -2.18 2.65 -6.93
N LEU A 35 -1.59 1.72 -7.67
CA LEU A 35 -2.28 0.51 -8.14
C LEU A 35 -2.63 -0.44 -6.99
N LYS A 36 -2.08 -0.19 -5.83
CA LYS A 36 -2.23 -1.02 -4.66
C LYS A 36 -3.34 -0.60 -3.75
N GLU A 37 -4.48 -0.37 -4.29
CA GLU A 37 -5.73 -0.53 -3.55
C GLU A 37 -6.06 -2.02 -3.33
N MET A 38 -5.02 -2.88 -3.28
CA MET A 38 -5.18 -4.29 -2.92
C MET A 38 -5.65 -4.47 -1.48
N LEU A 39 -5.57 -3.42 -0.69
CA LEU A 39 -6.11 -3.37 0.67
C LEU A 39 -7.46 -2.66 0.71
N ASP A 40 -7.91 -2.13 -0.42
CA ASP A 40 -9.21 -1.49 -0.54
C ASP A 40 -10.25 -2.58 -0.85
N THR A 41 -11.12 -2.81 0.10
CA THR A 41 -12.28 -3.67 -0.10
C THR A 41 -13.42 -2.82 -0.65
N ASP A 42 -14.20 -3.37 -1.57
CA ASP A 42 -15.34 -2.69 -2.20
C ASP A 42 -16.39 -2.18 -1.21
N VAL A 43 -16.37 -2.72 0.00
CA VAL A 43 -17.29 -2.33 1.07
C VAL A 43 -16.53 -1.63 2.18
N ARG A 44 -16.61 -0.31 2.16
CA ARG A 44 -16.01 0.54 3.18
C ARG A 44 -17.01 0.83 4.28
N ASN A 45 -16.75 0.34 5.48
CA ASN A 45 -17.53 0.66 6.67
C ASN A 45 -16.72 1.57 7.59
N TYR A 46 -17.34 2.61 8.07
CA TYR A 46 -16.74 3.55 8.99
C TYR A 46 -17.59 3.68 10.25
N TYR A 47 -16.92 3.61 11.38
CA TYR A 47 -17.50 3.96 12.67
C TYR A 47 -17.02 5.36 13.06
N HIS A 48 -17.94 6.30 13.15
CA HIS A 48 -17.64 7.67 13.54
C HIS A 48 -17.51 7.77 15.04
N TRP A 49 -16.32 8.16 15.50
CA TRP A 49 -16.03 8.36 16.90
C TRP A 49 -15.50 9.78 17.15
N ARG A 50 -15.57 10.25 18.39
CA ARG A 50 -15.18 11.62 18.74
C ARG A 50 -13.74 12.01 18.38
N PHE A 51 -12.86 11.05 18.21
CA PHE A 51 -11.46 11.28 17.83
C PHE A 51 -11.15 10.95 16.37
N GLY A 52 -12.13 10.57 15.57
CA GLY A 52 -11.98 10.26 14.16
C GLY A 52 -12.81 9.09 13.70
N ASP A 53 -12.60 8.68 12.48
CA ASP A 53 -13.30 7.58 11.86
C ASP A 53 -12.48 6.29 11.96
N ILE A 54 -13.14 5.21 12.34
CA ILE A 54 -12.55 3.87 12.37
C ILE A 54 -13.07 3.10 11.19
N TYR A 55 -12.17 2.70 10.31
CA TYR A 55 -12.47 1.83 9.18
C TYR A 55 -12.52 0.39 9.65
N TYR A 56 -13.53 -0.35 9.21
CA TYR A 56 -13.63 -1.77 9.48
C TYR A 56 -14.29 -2.53 8.33
N THR A 57 -14.02 -3.82 8.26
CA THR A 57 -14.73 -4.76 7.39
C THR A 57 -15.57 -5.71 8.22
N ARG A 58 -16.65 -6.21 7.64
CA ARG A 58 -17.55 -7.17 8.28
C ARG A 58 -17.83 -8.32 7.35
N LYS A 59 -17.71 -9.55 7.84
CA LYS A 59 -17.95 -10.76 7.07
C LYS A 59 -18.57 -11.86 7.93
N GLY A 60 -19.41 -12.69 7.31
CA GLY A 60 -20.01 -13.84 7.98
C GLY A 60 -21.24 -13.53 8.84
N LYS A 61 -21.74 -14.55 9.52
CA LYS A 61 -22.87 -14.50 10.44
C LYS A 61 -22.60 -15.43 11.63
N GLY A 62 -23.04 -15.00 12.78
CA GLY A 62 -22.88 -15.74 14.03
C GLY A 62 -22.36 -14.85 15.15
N SER A 63 -21.76 -15.46 16.19
CA SER A 63 -21.19 -14.71 17.29
C SER A 63 -20.09 -13.75 16.82
N PRO A 64 -20.03 -12.52 17.35
CA PRO A 64 -19.07 -11.52 16.87
C PRO A 64 -17.63 -11.85 17.30
N ILE A 65 -16.70 -11.66 16.38
CA ILE A 65 -15.26 -11.68 16.62
C ILE A 65 -14.67 -10.38 16.10
N LEU A 66 -13.85 -9.74 16.91
CA LEU A 66 -13.10 -8.53 16.52
C LEU A 66 -11.62 -8.89 16.35
N LEU A 67 -11.10 -8.70 15.16
CA LEU A 67 -9.70 -8.85 14.82
C LEU A 67 -9.06 -7.47 14.65
N ILE A 68 -8.05 -7.19 15.44
CA ILE A 68 -7.34 -5.92 15.41
C ILE A 68 -5.94 -6.16 14.86
N HIS A 69 -5.58 -5.42 13.79
CA HIS A 69 -4.24 -5.53 13.22
C HIS A 69 -3.17 -4.89 14.12
N ASP A 70 -1.91 -5.26 13.85
CA ASP A 70 -0.76 -4.72 14.56
C ASP A 70 -0.62 -3.20 14.35
N MET A 71 -0.07 -2.52 15.35
CA MET A 71 0.22 -1.09 15.35
C MET A 71 1.54 -0.72 14.67
N LEU A 72 2.24 -1.69 14.08
CA LEU A 72 3.48 -1.45 13.37
C LEU A 72 3.25 -0.75 12.01
N PRO A 73 4.23 0.00 11.51
CA PRO A 73 4.16 0.55 10.16
C PRO A 73 3.87 -0.55 9.12
N GLY A 74 2.84 -0.35 8.30
CA GLY A 74 2.37 -1.34 7.34
C GLY A 74 1.37 -2.37 7.90
N GLY A 75 1.05 -2.32 9.18
CA GLY A 75 -0.04 -3.11 9.76
C GLY A 75 -1.39 -2.76 9.13
N SER A 76 -2.16 -3.78 8.78
CA SER A 76 -3.51 -3.61 8.22
C SER A 76 -4.35 -4.87 8.44
N GLY A 77 -5.66 -4.76 8.24
CA GLY A 77 -6.57 -5.90 8.29
C GLY A 77 -6.21 -7.05 7.35
N TYR A 78 -5.36 -6.79 6.35
CA TYR A 78 -4.87 -7.79 5.41
C TYR A 78 -4.09 -8.95 6.08
N GLU A 79 -3.50 -8.73 7.25
CA GLU A 79 -2.81 -9.80 7.98
C GLU A 79 -3.74 -10.96 8.37
N TRP A 80 -5.04 -10.72 8.41
CA TRP A 80 -6.08 -11.70 8.75
C TRP A 80 -6.66 -12.44 7.55
N ASN A 81 -6.24 -12.12 6.32
CA ASN A 81 -6.84 -12.62 5.09
C ASN A 81 -6.86 -14.15 4.96
N LYS A 82 -5.93 -14.85 5.60
CA LYS A 82 -5.84 -16.31 5.53
C LYS A 82 -6.84 -17.04 6.42
N ILE A 83 -7.31 -16.41 7.47
CA ILE A 83 -8.21 -17.03 8.46
C ILE A 83 -9.60 -16.40 8.47
N GLU A 84 -9.76 -15.27 7.83
CA GLU A 84 -11.02 -14.52 7.78
C GLU A 84 -12.19 -15.36 7.25
N ASP A 85 -11.98 -16.06 6.15
CA ASP A 85 -13.01 -16.88 5.53
C ASP A 85 -13.44 -18.05 6.41
N ASP A 86 -12.49 -18.73 7.03
CA ASP A 86 -12.75 -19.85 7.93
C ASP A 86 -13.54 -19.39 9.17
N LEU A 87 -13.16 -18.26 9.76
CA LEU A 87 -13.86 -17.69 10.90
C LEU A 87 -15.27 -17.20 10.52
N ALA A 88 -15.44 -16.66 9.31
CA ALA A 88 -16.71 -16.14 8.84
C ALA A 88 -17.75 -17.22 8.54
N MET A 89 -17.36 -18.50 8.53
CA MET A 89 -18.30 -19.62 8.38
C MET A 89 -19.23 -19.74 9.60
N GLU A 90 -18.73 -19.46 10.80
CA GLU A 90 -19.47 -19.63 12.06
C GLU A 90 -19.62 -18.34 12.87
N HIS A 91 -18.91 -17.29 12.48
CA HIS A 91 -18.84 -16.04 13.22
C HIS A 91 -19.10 -14.82 12.33
N THR A 92 -19.53 -13.74 12.95
CA THR A 92 -19.48 -12.40 12.34
C THR A 92 -18.13 -11.80 12.66
N VAL A 93 -17.27 -11.69 11.64
CA VAL A 93 -15.89 -11.22 11.78
C VAL A 93 -15.81 -9.74 11.45
N TYR A 94 -15.31 -8.95 12.41
CA TYR A 94 -14.99 -7.54 12.25
C TYR A 94 -13.47 -7.37 12.24
N ILE A 95 -12.93 -6.71 11.21
CA ILE A 95 -11.50 -6.45 11.08
C ILE A 95 -11.25 -4.96 11.00
#